data_fbae48a1abe2a83db856f2985af4ab3a
#
_entry.id   fbae48a1abe2a83db856f2985af4ab3a
#
_cell.length_a   1.000
_cell.length_b   1.000
_cell.length_c   1.000
_cell.angle_alpha   90.00
_cell.angle_beta   90.00
_cell.angle_gamma   90.00
#
_symmetry.space_group_name_H-M   'P 1'
#
loop_
_entity.id
_entity.type
_entity.pdbx_description
1 polymer ?
#
loop_
_entity_poly.entity_id
_entity_poly.type
_entity_poly.pdbx_seq_one_letter_code
_entity_poly.pdbx_strand_id
1 'polypeptide(L)'
;IILGIPCAFGLYMINNKITKCFVFICWLIMLMPPQITLLPNYIGLRDMGMLDTRIGVVLTMTFSTFVVVMVYQYLKGIDESYVEAARMETSSIIKVIWYIVMPTIKPAVLALFLFSFTDSYNMLEQPMFFIKDIRKQNLVIFISKVADTGKMFFPAAVIFMIPLIIIYMVVVKSIDNSILGECKGK
;
A
#
# COMPACT_ATOMS: atom_id res chain seq x y z
N ILE A 1 1.39 -3.47 1.93
CA ILE A 1 0.79 -3.49 3.26
C ILE A 1 1.42 -4.61 4.10
N ILE A 2 1.43 -5.87 3.63
CA ILE A 2 1.94 -7.03 4.38
C ILE A 2 3.38 -6.81 4.87
N LEU A 3 4.26 -6.22 4.06
CA LEU A 3 5.64 -5.91 4.44
C LEU A 3 5.77 -4.57 5.15
N GLY A 4 4.92 -3.60 4.81
CA GLY A 4 4.98 -2.26 5.37
C GLY A 4 4.61 -2.19 6.85
N ILE A 5 3.61 -2.95 7.30
CA ILE A 5 3.15 -2.94 8.69
C ILE A 5 4.23 -3.48 9.65
N PRO A 6 4.82 -4.68 9.44
CA PRO A 6 5.89 -5.16 10.31
C PRO A 6 7.13 -4.25 10.29
N CYS A 7 7.47 -3.69 9.13
CA CYS A 7 8.56 -2.73 9.01
C CYS A 7 8.31 -1.47 9.85
N ALA A 8 7.13 -0.86 9.73
CA ALA A 8 6.74 0.32 10.49
C ALA A 8 6.73 0.05 12.00
N PHE A 9 6.20 -1.12 12.41
CA PHE A 9 6.20 -1.53 13.81
C PHE A 9 7.63 -1.73 14.35
N GLY A 10 8.50 -2.39 13.60
CA GLY A 10 9.91 -2.53 13.97
C GLY A 10 10.61 -1.18 14.17
N LEU A 11 10.38 -0.23 13.25
CA LEU A 11 10.88 1.13 13.36
C LEU A 11 10.32 1.87 14.59
N TYR A 12 9.04 1.68 14.91
CA TYR A 12 8.39 2.24 16.08
C TYR A 12 9.02 1.70 17.38
N MET A 13 9.27 0.38 17.44
CA MET A 13 9.84 -0.28 18.62
C MET A 13 11.29 0.12 18.91
N ILE A 14 12.10 0.32 17.87
CA ILE A 14 13.51 0.69 18.03
C ILE A 14 13.67 2.15 18.47
N ASN A 15 12.84 3.05 17.97
CA ASN A 15 12.69 4.48 18.31
C ASN A 15 14.01 5.22 18.68
N ASN A 16 15.07 5.00 17.93
CA ASN A 16 16.34 5.68 18.10
C ASN A 16 16.57 6.80 17.06
N LYS A 17 17.70 7.51 17.14
CA LYS A 17 18.07 8.56 16.19
C LYS A 17 18.18 8.04 14.75
N ILE A 18 18.68 6.81 14.57
CA ILE A 18 18.84 6.16 13.26
C ILE A 18 17.47 5.89 12.65
N THR A 19 16.51 5.39 13.42
CA THR A 19 15.14 5.15 12.98
C THR A 19 14.46 6.45 12.51
N LYS A 20 14.64 7.54 13.29
CA LYS A 20 14.07 8.85 12.90
C LYS A 20 14.69 9.36 11.60
N CYS A 21 16.00 9.19 11.43
CA CYS A 21 16.69 9.52 10.18
C CYS A 21 16.18 8.68 9.01
N PHE A 22 15.98 7.38 9.21
CA PHE A 22 15.45 6.48 8.18
C PHE A 22 14.02 6.87 7.77
N VAL A 23 13.13 7.15 8.73
CA VAL A 23 11.77 7.63 8.45
C VAL A 23 11.80 8.96 7.71
N PHE A 24 12.73 9.86 8.07
CA PHE A 24 12.90 11.13 7.36
C PHE A 24 13.34 10.92 5.89
N ILE A 25 14.27 9.98 5.64
CA ILE A 25 14.65 9.60 4.27
C ILE A 25 13.45 9.02 3.52
N CYS A 26 12.63 8.19 4.17
CA CYS A 26 11.39 7.68 3.57
C CYS A 26 10.44 8.82 3.17
N TRP A 27 10.32 9.86 4.00
CA TRP A 27 9.57 11.07 3.67
C TRP A 27 10.11 11.77 2.41
N LEU A 28 11.44 11.92 2.31
CA LEU A 28 12.06 12.54 1.13
C LEU A 28 11.80 11.71 -0.14
N ILE A 29 11.89 10.38 -0.04
CA ILE A 29 11.60 9.49 -1.19
C ILE A 29 10.15 9.65 -1.66
N MET A 30 9.19 9.82 -0.75
CA MET A 30 7.79 10.03 -1.11
C MET A 30 7.55 11.34 -1.88
N LEU A 31 8.39 12.35 -1.70
CA LEU A 31 8.30 13.62 -2.44
C LEU A 31 8.85 13.50 -3.87
N MET A 32 9.58 12.42 -4.17
CA MET A 32 10.12 12.22 -5.50
C MET A 32 9.03 11.74 -6.48
N PRO A 33 9.00 12.27 -7.71
CA PRO A 33 8.11 11.77 -8.74
C PRO A 33 8.35 10.28 -9.02
N PRO A 34 7.29 9.45 -9.16
CA PRO A 34 7.43 8.00 -9.43
C PRO A 34 8.26 7.67 -10.67
N GLN A 35 8.35 8.60 -11.62
CA GLN A 35 9.12 8.47 -12.85
C GLN A 35 10.62 8.29 -12.60
N ILE A 36 11.15 8.81 -11.50
CA ILE A 36 12.57 8.66 -11.15
C ILE A 36 12.91 7.19 -10.87
N THR A 37 11.99 6.43 -10.30
CA THR A 37 12.20 5.01 -9.97
C THR A 37 11.97 4.09 -11.18
N LEU A 38 11.38 4.58 -12.27
CA LEU A 38 11.04 3.78 -13.44
C LEU A 38 12.27 3.13 -14.09
N LEU A 39 13.32 3.94 -14.34
CA LEU A 39 14.55 3.47 -14.98
C LEU A 39 15.34 2.48 -14.10
N PRO A 40 15.61 2.74 -12.81
CA PRO A 40 16.24 1.75 -11.92
C PRO A 40 15.44 0.44 -11.84
N ASN A 41 14.12 0.50 -11.73
CA ASN A 41 13.26 -0.69 -11.69
C ASN A 41 13.34 -1.47 -13.01
N TYR A 42 13.35 -0.79 -14.15
CA TYR A 42 13.52 -1.44 -15.46
C TYR A 42 14.86 -2.16 -15.57
N ILE A 43 15.96 -1.52 -15.16
CA ILE A 43 17.29 -2.12 -15.17
C ILE A 43 17.32 -3.34 -14.24
N GLY A 44 16.83 -3.21 -13.01
CA GLY A 44 16.77 -4.31 -12.05
C GLY A 44 15.96 -5.51 -12.56
N LEU A 45 14.78 -5.28 -13.14
CA LEU A 45 13.97 -6.34 -13.74
C LEU A 45 14.62 -6.99 -14.95
N ARG A 46 15.32 -6.20 -15.76
CA ARG A 46 16.08 -6.72 -16.91
C ARG A 46 17.20 -7.64 -16.45
N ASP A 47 17.97 -7.22 -15.46
CA ASP A 47 19.13 -7.99 -14.97
C ASP A 47 18.68 -9.27 -14.23
N MET A 48 17.48 -9.28 -13.64
CA MET A 48 16.83 -10.46 -13.08
C MET A 48 16.12 -11.34 -14.11
N GLY A 49 16.05 -10.95 -15.39
CA GLY A 49 15.31 -11.67 -16.44
C GLY A 49 13.79 -11.65 -16.22
N MET A 50 13.27 -10.67 -15.45
CA MET A 50 11.84 -10.56 -15.08
C MET A 50 11.06 -9.53 -15.91
N LEU A 51 11.68 -8.93 -16.93
CA LEU A 51 10.93 -8.11 -17.89
C LEU A 51 9.89 -8.97 -18.62
N ASP A 52 8.83 -8.33 -19.06
CA ASP A 52 7.68 -8.97 -19.73
C ASP A 52 6.99 -10.05 -18.90
N THR A 53 7.06 -9.91 -17.58
CA THR A 53 6.34 -10.78 -16.63
C THR A 53 5.44 -9.97 -15.70
N ARG A 54 4.26 -10.50 -15.35
CA ARG A 54 3.37 -9.88 -14.35
C ARG A 54 4.01 -9.84 -12.97
N ILE A 55 4.81 -10.85 -12.65
CA ILE A 55 5.52 -10.95 -11.36
C ILE A 55 6.53 -9.80 -11.22
N GLY A 56 7.24 -9.44 -12.29
CA GLY A 56 8.15 -8.30 -12.30
C GLY A 56 7.47 -7.01 -11.89
N VAL A 57 6.29 -6.71 -12.46
CA VAL A 57 5.50 -5.52 -12.09
C VAL A 57 5.05 -5.59 -10.62
N VAL A 58 4.55 -6.74 -10.17
CA VAL A 58 4.13 -6.92 -8.77
C VAL A 58 5.30 -6.72 -7.81
N LEU A 59 6.49 -7.19 -8.17
CA LEU A 59 7.69 -7.08 -7.34
C LEU A 59 8.07 -5.61 -7.08
N THR A 60 7.99 -4.76 -8.08
CA THR A 60 8.30 -3.33 -7.93
C THR A 60 7.33 -2.59 -6.99
N MET A 61 6.12 -3.11 -6.81
CA MET A 61 5.09 -2.56 -5.93
C MET A 61 4.98 -3.25 -4.57
N THR A 62 5.78 -4.27 -4.33
CA THR A 62 5.67 -5.08 -3.10
C THR A 62 5.98 -4.27 -1.84
N PHE A 63 6.88 -3.30 -1.94
CA PHE A 63 7.26 -2.41 -0.86
C PHE A 63 6.81 -0.98 -1.14
N SER A 64 5.96 -0.44 -0.27
CA SER A 64 5.48 0.94 -0.33
C SER A 64 6.01 1.74 0.85
N THR A 65 6.88 2.71 0.57
CA THR A 65 7.40 3.66 1.56
C THR A 65 6.27 4.45 2.21
N PHE A 66 5.23 4.81 1.44
CA PHE A 66 4.04 5.49 1.92
C PHE A 66 3.35 4.70 3.05
N VAL A 67 3.12 3.40 2.84
CA VAL A 67 2.49 2.55 3.87
C VAL A 67 3.34 2.49 5.14
N VAL A 68 4.66 2.36 5.01
CA VAL A 68 5.59 2.32 6.17
C VAL A 68 5.49 3.62 6.98
N VAL A 69 5.58 4.76 6.31
CA VAL A 69 5.56 6.07 6.97
C VAL A 69 4.21 6.33 7.63
N MET A 70 3.10 6.05 6.94
CA MET A 70 1.77 6.30 7.48
C MET A 70 1.46 5.41 8.69
N VAL A 71 1.78 4.12 8.63
CA VAL A 71 1.61 3.22 9.77
C VAL A 71 2.50 3.64 10.93
N TYR A 72 3.76 4.02 10.68
CA TYR A 72 4.66 4.52 11.71
C TYR A 72 4.11 5.77 12.41
N GLN A 73 3.58 6.73 11.65
CA GLN A 73 2.97 7.95 12.23
C GLN A 73 1.72 7.63 13.03
N TYR A 74 0.90 6.69 12.55
CA TYR A 74 -0.28 6.27 13.28
C TYR A 74 0.06 5.58 14.61
N LEU A 75 1.09 4.70 14.59
CA LEU A 75 1.59 4.03 15.79
C LEU A 75 2.11 5.03 16.83
N LYS A 76 2.75 6.12 16.38
CA LYS A 76 3.18 7.20 17.27
C LYS A 76 2.05 7.97 17.95
N GLY A 77 0.87 7.94 17.38
CA GLY A 77 -0.33 8.54 17.97
C GLY A 77 -0.99 7.66 19.04
N ILE A 78 -0.57 6.38 19.17
CA ILE A 78 -1.07 5.48 20.21
C ILE A 78 -0.29 5.74 21.49
N ASP A 79 -1.00 5.75 22.62
CA ASP A 79 -0.39 5.88 23.95
C ASP A 79 0.60 4.72 24.18
N GLU A 80 1.86 5.07 24.51
CA GLU A 80 2.93 4.10 24.73
C GLU A 80 2.58 3.09 25.84
N SER A 81 1.77 3.50 26.83
CA SER A 81 1.30 2.64 27.90
C SER A 81 0.54 1.41 27.40
N TYR A 82 -0.21 1.52 26.30
CA TYR A 82 -0.91 0.38 25.68
C TYR A 82 0.04 -0.67 25.12
N VAL A 83 1.11 -0.22 24.48
CA VAL A 83 2.12 -1.12 23.87
C VAL A 83 2.99 -1.73 24.95
N GLU A 84 3.32 -0.99 26.00
CA GLU A 84 4.10 -1.48 27.14
C GLU A 84 3.31 -2.52 27.95
N ALA A 85 2.03 -2.26 28.25
CA ALA A 85 1.17 -3.23 28.92
C ALA A 85 1.08 -4.54 28.13
N ALA A 86 0.94 -4.46 26.81
CA ALA A 86 0.93 -5.60 25.92
C ALA A 86 2.23 -6.43 25.98
N ARG A 87 3.35 -5.76 26.12
CA ARG A 87 4.68 -6.42 26.23
C ARG A 87 4.88 -7.09 27.57
N MET A 88 4.22 -6.62 28.62
CA MET A 88 4.23 -7.27 29.93
C MET A 88 3.46 -8.59 29.92
N GLU A 89 2.39 -8.69 29.11
CA GLU A 89 1.56 -9.90 29.00
C GLU A 89 2.18 -10.98 28.09
N THR A 90 2.98 -10.59 27.08
CA THR A 90 3.56 -11.55 26.15
C THR A 90 4.94 -11.13 25.64
N SER A 91 5.89 -12.05 25.67
CA SER A 91 7.23 -11.86 25.07
C SER A 91 7.26 -11.96 23.54
N SER A 92 6.16 -12.45 22.91
CA SER A 92 6.10 -12.65 21.47
C SER A 92 5.66 -11.39 20.75
N ILE A 93 6.57 -10.72 20.04
CA ILE A 93 6.29 -9.54 19.22
C ILE A 93 5.18 -9.80 18.19
N ILE A 94 5.13 -10.98 17.60
CA ILE A 94 4.10 -11.36 16.62
C ILE A 94 2.71 -11.33 17.27
N LYS A 95 2.58 -11.83 18.51
CA LYS A 95 1.31 -11.78 19.23
C LYS A 95 0.90 -10.33 19.55
N VAL A 96 1.83 -9.48 19.96
CA VAL A 96 1.56 -8.04 20.20
C VAL A 96 1.04 -7.38 18.92
N ILE A 97 1.68 -7.63 17.76
CA ILE A 97 1.23 -7.08 16.48
C ILE A 97 -0.19 -7.53 16.16
N TRP A 98 -0.49 -8.83 16.22
CA TRP A 98 -1.76 -9.37 15.75
C TRP A 98 -2.93 -9.13 16.69
N TYR A 99 -2.73 -9.21 18.01
CA TYR A 99 -3.82 -9.16 18.98
C TYR A 99 -4.06 -7.78 19.55
N ILE A 100 -3.07 -6.87 19.49
CA ILE A 100 -3.16 -5.54 20.11
C ILE A 100 -3.01 -4.44 19.06
N VAL A 101 -1.92 -4.44 18.32
CA VAL A 101 -1.63 -3.37 17.37
C VAL A 101 -2.59 -3.40 16.19
N MET A 102 -2.77 -4.58 15.55
CA MET A 102 -3.62 -4.70 14.36
C MET A 102 -5.08 -4.29 14.59
N PRO A 103 -5.75 -4.71 15.68
CA PRO A 103 -7.10 -4.21 15.97
C PRO A 103 -7.16 -2.69 16.14
N THR A 104 -6.20 -2.12 16.87
CA THR A 104 -6.14 -0.67 17.13
C THR A 104 -5.90 0.15 15.85
N ILE A 105 -5.03 -0.32 14.96
CA ILE A 105 -4.73 0.40 13.72
C ILE A 105 -5.63 -0.01 12.54
N LYS A 106 -6.59 -0.90 12.76
CA LYS A 106 -7.45 -1.46 11.71
C LYS A 106 -8.10 -0.41 10.81
N PRO A 107 -8.70 0.68 11.32
CA PRO A 107 -9.28 1.71 10.46
C PRO A 107 -8.24 2.36 9.54
N ALA A 108 -7.04 2.66 10.07
CA ALA A 108 -5.94 3.22 9.29
C ALA A 108 -5.43 2.24 8.23
N VAL A 109 -5.28 0.96 8.58
CA VAL A 109 -4.87 -0.09 7.64
C VAL A 109 -5.88 -0.26 6.51
N LEU A 110 -7.18 -0.20 6.81
CA LEU A 110 -8.23 -0.27 5.79
C LEU A 110 -8.20 0.94 4.85
N ALA A 111 -7.99 2.14 5.38
CA ALA A 111 -7.82 3.35 4.57
C ALA A 111 -6.57 3.26 3.67
N LEU A 112 -5.44 2.81 4.21
CA LEU A 112 -4.21 2.59 3.46
C LEU A 112 -4.36 1.48 2.41
N PHE A 113 -5.15 0.45 2.70
CA PHE A 113 -5.48 -0.59 1.73
C PHE A 113 -6.25 -0.02 0.55
N LEU A 114 -7.28 0.79 0.81
CA LEU A 114 -8.06 1.43 -0.23
C LEU A 114 -7.19 2.33 -1.12
N PHE A 115 -6.33 3.15 -0.49
CA PHE A 115 -5.41 4.01 -1.21
C PHE A 115 -4.43 3.21 -2.08
N SER A 116 -3.74 2.23 -1.48
CA SER A 116 -2.76 1.40 -2.19
C SER A 116 -3.40 0.57 -3.31
N PHE A 117 -4.64 0.10 -3.09
CA PHE A 117 -5.39 -0.61 -4.13
C PHE A 117 -5.71 0.32 -5.30
N THR A 118 -6.21 1.53 -5.02
CA THR A 118 -6.56 2.52 -6.04
C THR A 118 -5.32 2.94 -6.84
N ASP A 119 -4.20 3.18 -6.17
CA ASP A 119 -2.93 3.53 -6.81
C ASP A 119 -2.43 2.40 -7.73
N SER A 120 -2.40 1.16 -7.22
CA SER A 120 -1.99 -0.01 -8.00
C SER A 120 -2.94 -0.31 -9.16
N TYR A 121 -4.25 -0.10 -8.96
CA TYR A 121 -5.27 -0.34 -9.99
C TYR A 121 -5.15 0.67 -11.13
N ASN A 122 -4.86 1.93 -10.83
CA ASN A 122 -4.69 3.00 -11.81
C ASN A 122 -3.30 3.05 -12.44
N MET A 123 -2.39 2.15 -12.06
CA MET A 123 -1.02 2.18 -12.54
C MET A 123 -0.94 1.92 -14.04
N LEU A 124 -0.43 2.90 -14.76
CA LEU A 124 -0.25 2.87 -16.22
C LEU A 124 1.22 2.75 -16.62
N GLU A 125 2.07 3.63 -16.07
CA GLU A 125 3.43 3.82 -16.56
C GLU A 125 4.29 2.55 -16.43
N GLN A 126 4.43 1.98 -15.24
CA GLN A 126 5.31 0.83 -15.04
C GLN A 126 4.94 -0.38 -15.88
N PRO A 127 3.67 -0.86 -15.92
CA PRO A 127 3.29 -1.97 -16.79
C PRO A 127 3.48 -1.65 -18.28
N MET A 128 3.29 -0.40 -18.69
CA MET A 128 3.50 0.01 -20.08
C MET A 128 4.96 -0.13 -20.51
N PHE A 129 5.92 0.18 -19.62
CA PHE A 129 7.36 0.07 -19.91
C PHE A 129 7.90 -1.36 -19.68
N PHE A 130 7.36 -2.10 -18.71
CA PHE A 130 7.92 -3.39 -18.31
C PHE A 130 7.32 -4.57 -19.09
N ILE A 131 6.08 -4.44 -19.62
CA ILE A 131 5.36 -5.51 -20.33
C ILE A 131 5.19 -5.15 -21.80
N LYS A 132 5.82 -5.94 -22.67
CA LYS A 132 5.69 -5.81 -24.14
C LYS A 132 4.54 -6.64 -24.69
N ASP A 133 4.28 -7.82 -24.11
CA ASP A 133 3.21 -8.71 -24.57
C ASP A 133 1.84 -8.13 -24.21
N ILE A 134 1.04 -7.82 -25.24
CA ILE A 134 -0.30 -7.23 -25.10
C ILE A 134 -1.22 -8.09 -24.23
N ARG A 135 -1.06 -9.42 -24.23
CA ARG A 135 -1.89 -10.36 -23.46
C ARG A 135 -1.63 -10.30 -21.95
N LYS A 136 -0.50 -9.74 -21.55
CA LYS A 136 -0.09 -9.61 -20.15
C LYS A 136 -0.37 -8.22 -19.59
N GLN A 137 -0.69 -7.23 -20.44
CA GLN A 137 -0.94 -5.85 -20.05
C GLN A 137 -2.18 -5.76 -19.14
N ASN A 138 -2.17 -4.75 -18.27
CA ASN A 138 -3.28 -4.48 -17.35
C ASN A 138 -4.45 -3.77 -18.04
N LEU A 139 -5.60 -3.73 -17.34
CA LEU A 139 -6.82 -3.14 -17.86
C LEU A 139 -6.67 -1.64 -18.17
N VAL A 140 -5.87 -0.91 -17.40
CA VAL A 140 -5.64 0.54 -17.60
C VAL A 140 -5.01 0.81 -18.96
N ILE A 141 -3.99 0.03 -19.35
CA ILE A 141 -3.35 0.17 -20.67
C ILE A 141 -4.35 -0.15 -21.78
N PHE A 142 -5.17 -1.17 -21.58
CA PHE A 142 -6.22 -1.50 -22.56
C PHE A 142 -7.19 -0.33 -22.75
N ILE A 143 -7.67 0.26 -21.66
CA ILE A 143 -8.61 1.39 -21.72
C ILE A 143 -7.94 2.63 -22.33
N SER A 144 -6.67 2.91 -22.03
CA SER A 144 -5.99 4.04 -22.66
C SER A 144 -5.91 3.90 -24.18
N LYS A 145 -5.66 2.68 -24.69
CA LYS A 145 -5.67 2.39 -26.14
C LYS A 145 -7.07 2.49 -26.77
N VAL A 146 -8.11 2.09 -26.04
CA VAL A 146 -9.50 2.22 -26.47
C VAL A 146 -9.93 3.70 -26.50
N ALA A 147 -9.42 4.51 -25.57
CA ALA A 147 -9.66 5.94 -25.52
C ALA A 147 -9.19 6.65 -26.79
N ASP A 148 -8.03 6.26 -27.31
CA ASP A 148 -7.46 6.83 -28.54
C ASP A 148 -8.35 6.58 -29.76
N THR A 149 -9.14 5.51 -29.75
CA THR A 149 -10.10 5.18 -30.83
C THR A 149 -11.43 5.91 -30.73
N GLY A 150 -11.72 6.56 -29.61
CA GLY A 150 -12.89 7.44 -29.37
C GLY A 150 -14.27 6.77 -29.28
N LYS A 151 -14.47 5.61 -29.91
CA LYS A 151 -15.81 5.00 -30.07
C LYS A 151 -16.32 4.22 -28.85
N MET A 152 -15.44 3.68 -28.00
CA MET A 152 -15.80 2.82 -26.86
C MET A 152 -15.25 3.33 -25.52
N PHE A 153 -14.82 4.55 -25.44
CA PHE A 153 -14.22 5.12 -24.23
C PHE A 153 -15.20 5.11 -23.04
N PHE A 154 -16.41 5.63 -23.22
CA PHE A 154 -17.38 5.73 -22.12
C PHE A 154 -17.78 4.36 -21.54
N PRO A 155 -18.18 3.35 -22.35
CA PRO A 155 -18.48 2.02 -21.81
C PRO A 155 -17.29 1.39 -21.08
N ALA A 156 -16.08 1.51 -21.64
CA ALA A 156 -14.87 0.97 -21.03
C ALA A 156 -14.54 1.65 -19.69
N ALA A 157 -14.70 2.98 -19.61
CA ALA A 157 -14.52 3.73 -18.37
C ALA A 157 -15.51 3.31 -17.28
N VAL A 158 -16.80 3.10 -17.63
CA VAL A 158 -17.80 2.62 -16.67
C VAL A 158 -17.43 1.24 -16.13
N ILE A 159 -17.07 0.30 -16.99
CA ILE A 159 -16.64 -1.05 -16.56
C ILE A 159 -15.40 -0.97 -15.65
N PHE A 160 -14.47 -0.07 -15.97
CA PHE A 160 -13.27 0.16 -15.16
C PHE A 160 -13.57 0.68 -13.75
N MET A 161 -14.60 1.51 -13.60
CA MET A 161 -14.98 2.06 -12.28
C MET A 161 -15.64 1.03 -11.36
N ILE A 162 -16.29 -0.02 -11.90
CA ILE A 162 -17.07 -0.98 -11.11
C ILE A 162 -16.26 -1.61 -9.96
N PRO A 163 -15.07 -2.20 -10.19
CA PRO A 163 -14.28 -2.80 -9.11
C PRO A 163 -13.86 -1.80 -8.04
N LEU A 164 -13.52 -0.57 -8.44
CA LEU A 164 -13.15 0.49 -7.51
C LEU A 164 -14.31 0.87 -6.59
N ILE A 165 -15.51 1.03 -7.15
CA ILE A 165 -16.72 1.36 -6.39
C ILE A 165 -17.06 0.24 -5.41
N ILE A 166 -16.99 -1.03 -5.83
CA ILE A 166 -17.27 -2.17 -4.97
C ILE A 166 -16.31 -2.21 -3.78
N ILE A 167 -15.00 -2.10 -4.04
CA ILE A 167 -13.99 -2.14 -2.98
C ILE A 167 -14.14 -0.93 -2.06
N TYR A 168 -14.39 0.26 -2.60
CA TYR A 168 -14.65 1.46 -1.82
C TYR A 168 -15.82 1.25 -0.86
N MET A 169 -16.96 0.77 -1.32
CA MET A 169 -18.14 0.54 -0.48
C MET A 169 -17.88 -0.48 0.64
N VAL A 170 -17.17 -1.58 0.32
CA VAL A 170 -16.85 -2.62 1.30
C VAL A 170 -15.90 -2.07 2.37
N VAL A 171 -14.86 -1.36 1.96
CA VAL A 171 -13.83 -0.83 2.88
C VAL A 171 -14.40 0.27 3.76
N VAL A 172 -15.15 1.24 3.22
CA VAL A 172 -15.77 2.31 4.00
C VAL A 172 -16.72 1.73 5.05
N LYS A 173 -17.60 0.80 4.66
CA LYS A 173 -18.46 0.11 5.62
C LYS A 173 -17.69 -0.61 6.73
N SER A 174 -16.53 -1.18 6.40
CA SER A 174 -15.67 -1.85 7.38
C SER A 174 -14.98 -0.86 8.32
N ILE A 175 -14.62 0.33 7.83
CA ILE A 175 -14.08 1.43 8.64
C ILE A 175 -15.15 1.93 9.63
N ASP A 176 -16.36 2.22 9.14
CA ASP A 176 -17.46 2.69 9.97
C ASP A 176 -17.78 1.70 11.10
N ASN A 177 -17.86 0.41 10.77
CA ASN A 177 -18.07 -0.63 11.77
C ASN A 177 -16.93 -0.73 12.80
N SER A 178 -15.69 -0.48 12.40
CA SER A 178 -14.54 -0.49 13.31
C SER A 178 -14.58 0.69 14.28
N ILE A 179 -14.93 1.87 13.79
CA ILE A 179 -15.06 3.09 14.63
C ILE A 179 -16.23 2.97 15.58
N LEU A 180 -17.39 2.51 15.10
CA LEU A 180 -18.59 2.33 15.94
C LEU A 180 -18.41 1.22 16.99
N GLY A 181 -17.59 0.20 16.70
CA GLY A 181 -17.24 -0.85 17.66
C GLY A 181 -16.42 -0.31 18.83
N GLU A 182 -15.48 0.60 18.56
CA GLU A 182 -14.68 1.27 19.61
C GLU A 182 -15.54 2.19 20.49
N CYS A 183 -16.54 2.86 19.91
CA CYS A 183 -17.45 3.72 20.66
C CYS A 183 -18.42 2.94 21.58
N LYS A 184 -18.74 1.66 21.26
CA LYS A 184 -19.64 0.83 22.09
C LYS A 184 -18.92 0.04 23.20
N GLY A 185 -17.60 -0.04 23.14
CA GLY A 185 -16.76 -0.74 24.14
C GLY A 185 -16.24 0.14 25.28
N LYS A 186 -16.60 1.41 25.29
CA LYS A 186 -16.42 2.35 26.41
C LYS A 186 -17.75 2.54 27.13
#